data_088b1e06c8799a2bbbebd33aa4ae6b5b
#
_entry.id   088b1e06c8799a2bbbebd33aa4ae6b5b
#
_cell.length_a   1.000
_cell.length_b   1.000
_cell.length_c   1.000
_cell.angle_alpha   90.00
_cell.angle_beta   90.00
_cell.angle_gamma   90.00
#
_symmetry.space_group_name_H-M   'P 1'
#
loop_
_entity.id
_entity.type
_entity.pdbx_description
1 polymer ?
#
loop_
_entity_poly.entity_id
_entity_poly.type
_entity_poly.pdbx_seq_one_letter_code
_entity_poly.pdbx_strand_id
1 'polypeptide(L)' 'METLNLSIEGMSCNHCKMAVEQALKTLQGVAAAEVDLKGKSAKVFFDPGKVKPAQLKAVIVEAGYEVLD' A
#
# COMPACT_ATOMS: atom_id res chain seq x y z
N MET A 1 12.92 4.83 9.49
CA MET A 1 11.69 4.19 8.97
C MET A 1 10.60 5.24 8.86
N GLU A 2 9.96 5.33 7.72
CA GLU A 2 8.90 6.31 7.51
C GLU A 2 7.56 5.64 7.38
N THR A 3 6.50 6.41 7.64
CA THR A 3 5.12 5.95 7.51
C THR A 3 4.43 6.77 6.44
N LEU A 4 3.78 6.08 5.51
CA LEU A 4 3.03 6.73 4.44
C LEU A 4 1.60 6.25 4.48
N ASN A 5 0.66 7.21 4.46
CA ASN A 5 -0.76 6.91 4.37
C ASN A 5 -1.24 7.20 2.96
N LEU A 6 -1.87 6.22 2.34
CA LEU A 6 -2.37 6.33 0.98
C LEU A 6 -3.87 6.09 0.98
N SER A 7 -4.60 6.92 0.24
CA SER A 7 -6.03 6.69 0.01
C SER A 7 -6.18 5.81 -1.22
N ILE A 8 -6.92 4.73 -1.10
CA ILE A 8 -7.04 3.73 -2.15
C ILE A 8 -8.50 3.50 -2.49
N GLU A 9 -8.81 3.58 -3.78
CA GLU A 9 -10.14 3.27 -4.29
C GLU A 9 -10.18 1.86 -4.84
N GLY A 10 -11.35 1.25 -4.80
CA GLY A 10 -11.58 -0.07 -5.39
C GLY A 10 -11.46 -1.22 -4.43
N MET A 11 -11.08 -0.97 -3.19
CA MET A 11 -11.05 -2.02 -2.18
C MET A 11 -12.46 -2.20 -1.61
N SER A 12 -13.04 -3.37 -1.80
CA SER A 12 -14.41 -3.63 -1.36
C SER A 12 -14.53 -4.83 -0.43
N CYS A 13 -13.47 -5.61 -0.24
CA CYS A 13 -13.52 -6.80 0.60
C CYS A 13 -12.16 -7.14 1.16
N ASN A 14 -12.14 -8.14 2.07
CA ASN A 14 -10.89 -8.58 2.69
C ASN A 14 -9.88 -9.10 1.69
N HIS A 15 -10.32 -9.68 0.60
CA HIS A 15 -9.40 -10.16 -0.43
C HIS A 15 -8.62 -9.01 -1.04
N CYS A 16 -9.28 -7.89 -1.28
CA CYS A 16 -8.62 -6.70 -1.80
C CYS A 16 -7.61 -6.17 -0.79
N LYS A 17 -7.99 -6.12 0.49
CA LYS A 17 -7.09 -5.71 1.54
C LYS A 17 -5.83 -6.57 1.57
N MET A 18 -5.99 -7.88 1.54
CA MET A 18 -4.86 -8.80 1.58
C MET A 18 -3.99 -8.67 0.35
N ALA A 19 -4.61 -8.50 -0.81
CA ALA A 19 -3.85 -8.34 -2.05
C ALA A 19 -2.95 -7.11 -2.00
N VAL A 20 -3.49 -5.99 -1.52
CA VAL A 20 -2.71 -4.76 -1.40
C VAL A 20 -1.59 -4.93 -0.38
N GLU A 21 -1.90 -5.51 0.78
CA GLU A 21 -0.89 -5.74 1.81
C GLU A 21 0.24 -6.61 1.29
N GLN A 22 -0.09 -7.71 0.62
CA GLN A 22 0.92 -8.61 0.09
C GLN A 22 1.75 -7.95 -1.00
N ALA A 23 1.10 -7.21 -1.89
CA ALA A 23 1.80 -6.50 -2.94
C ALA A 23 2.83 -5.53 -2.37
N LEU A 24 2.43 -4.79 -1.34
CA LEU A 24 3.35 -3.84 -0.70
C LEU A 24 4.49 -4.56 0.01
N LYS A 25 4.20 -5.67 0.66
CA LYS A 25 5.23 -6.41 1.39
C LYS A 25 6.25 -7.10 0.49
N THR A 26 5.95 -7.25 -0.79
CA THR A 26 6.93 -7.84 -1.72
C THR A 26 8.07 -6.89 -2.06
N LEU A 27 7.89 -5.61 -1.80
CA LEU A 27 8.94 -4.62 -2.07
C LEU A 27 10.00 -4.66 -0.98
N GLN A 28 11.26 -4.62 -1.40
CA GLN A 28 12.35 -4.50 -0.44
C GLN A 28 12.30 -3.11 0.16
N GLY A 29 12.45 -3.06 1.49
CA GLY A 29 12.39 -1.80 2.20
C GLY A 29 11.06 -1.57 2.89
N VAL A 30 10.03 -2.34 2.58
CA VAL A 30 8.75 -2.26 3.28
C VAL A 30 8.82 -3.17 4.50
N ALA A 31 8.68 -2.57 5.68
CA ALA A 31 8.71 -3.31 6.94
C ALA A 31 7.33 -3.86 7.29
N ALA A 32 6.29 -3.09 7.02
CA ALA A 32 4.92 -3.49 7.33
C ALA A 32 3.95 -2.71 6.45
N ALA A 33 2.78 -3.30 6.25
CA ALA A 33 1.72 -2.64 5.51
C ALA A 33 0.40 -3.01 6.17
N GLU A 34 -0.42 -2.00 6.44
CA GLU A 34 -1.75 -2.19 7.00
C GLU A 34 -2.77 -1.50 6.13
N VAL A 35 -3.87 -2.18 5.84
CA VAL A 35 -4.94 -1.64 5.03
C VAL A 35 -6.19 -1.51 5.89
N ASP A 36 -6.85 -0.36 5.79
CA ASP A 36 -8.10 -0.09 6.48
C ASP A 36 -9.21 -0.01 5.44
N LEU A 37 -10.08 -1.02 5.42
CA LEU A 37 -11.20 -1.06 4.47
C LEU A 37 -12.22 0.03 4.76
N LYS A 38 -12.47 0.34 6.01
CA LYS A 38 -13.43 1.37 6.37
C LYS A 38 -12.95 2.75 5.95
N GLY A 39 -11.67 3.02 6.16
CA GLY A 39 -11.08 4.29 5.78
C GLY A 39 -10.61 4.35 4.36
N LYS A 40 -10.67 3.23 3.64
CA LYS A 40 -10.19 3.12 2.26
C LYS A 40 -8.77 3.63 2.13
N SER A 41 -7.92 3.21 3.06
CA SER A 41 -6.55 3.70 3.12
C SER A 41 -5.57 2.56 3.43
N ALA A 42 -4.31 2.83 3.16
CA ALA A 42 -3.24 1.92 3.50
C ALA A 42 -2.15 2.68 4.23
N LYS A 43 -1.64 2.10 5.29
CA LYS A 43 -0.53 2.65 6.04
C LYS A 43 0.68 1.76 5.79
N VAL A 44 1.76 2.33 5.30
CA VAL A 44 2.97 1.59 4.95
C VAL A 44 4.14 2.10 5.76
N PHE A 45 4.83 1.18 6.41
CA PHE A 45 6.08 1.48 7.11
C PHE A 45 7.22 1.01 6.22
N PHE A 46 8.08 1.92 5.82
CA PHE A 46 9.12 1.61 4.86
C PHE A 46 10.40 2.37 5.12
N ASP A 47 11.49 1.86 4.54
CA ASP A 47 12.79 2.51 4.59
C ASP A 47 12.95 3.37 3.33
N PRO A 48 12.95 4.71 3.46
CA PRO A 48 13.02 5.58 2.29
C PRO A 48 14.35 5.47 1.53
N GLY A 49 15.36 4.87 2.13
CA GLY A 49 16.60 4.59 1.44
C GLY A 49 16.55 3.37 0.53
N LYS A 50 15.54 2.53 0.68
CA LYS A 50 15.41 1.31 -0.10
C LYS A 50 14.24 1.34 -1.06
N VAL A 51 13.16 2.01 -0.71
CA VAL A 51 11.95 2.09 -1.54
C VAL A 51 11.41 3.51 -1.46
N LYS A 52 10.83 3.98 -2.55
CA LYS A 52 10.27 5.32 -2.62
C LYS A 52 8.75 5.27 -2.64
N PRO A 53 8.08 6.35 -2.18
CA PRO A 53 6.61 6.40 -2.20
C PRO A 53 6.02 6.13 -3.59
N ALA A 54 6.68 6.58 -4.64
CA ALA A 54 6.21 6.34 -6.00
C ALA A 54 6.15 4.84 -6.33
N GLN A 55 7.09 4.06 -5.79
CA GLN A 55 7.08 2.62 -5.99
C GLN A 55 5.91 1.95 -5.26
N LEU A 56 5.58 2.45 -4.08
CA LEU A 56 4.43 1.95 -3.32
C LEU A 56 3.14 2.18 -4.08
N LYS A 57 2.98 3.38 -4.64
CA LYS A 57 1.80 3.71 -5.42
C LYS A 57 1.72 2.86 -6.68
N ALA A 58 2.84 2.65 -7.35
CA ALA A 58 2.87 1.86 -8.57
C ALA A 58 2.44 0.42 -8.33
N VAL A 59 2.87 -0.16 -7.22
CA VAL A 59 2.50 -1.53 -6.87
C VAL A 59 0.99 -1.65 -6.66
N ILE A 60 0.40 -0.67 -5.99
CA ILE A 60 -1.04 -0.67 -5.75
C ILE A 60 -1.81 -0.56 -7.06
N VAL A 61 -1.37 0.32 -7.96
CA VAL A 61 -1.99 0.49 -9.26
C VAL A 61 -1.88 -0.80 -10.08
N GLU A 62 -0.73 -1.46 -10.04
CA GLU A 62 -0.53 -2.73 -10.74
C GLU A 62 -1.43 -3.83 -10.19
N ALA A 63 -1.77 -3.77 -8.92
CA ALA A 63 -2.69 -4.73 -8.32
C ALA A 63 -4.15 -4.51 -8.74
N GLY A 64 -4.42 -3.42 -9.47
CA GLY A 64 -5.76 -3.14 -9.96
C GLY A 64 -6.54 -2.13 -9.16
N TYR A 65 -5.89 -1.38 -8.29
CA TYR A 65 -6.55 -0.39 -7.43
C TYR A 65 -6.06 1.00 -7.79
N GLU A 66 -6.82 2.00 -7.38
CA GLU A 66 -6.51 3.38 -7.67
C GLU A 66 -6.03 4.09 -6.40
N VAL A 67 -4.92 4.79 -6.51
CA VAL A 67 -4.37 5.60 -5.40
C VAL A 67 -4.78 7.04 -5.63
N LEU A 68 -5.41 7.64 -4.61
CA LEU A 68 -5.95 9.00 -4.72
C LEU A 68 -4.96 10.08 -4.29
N ASP A 69 -3.86 9.72 -3.69
CA ASP A 69 -2.85 10.70 -3.26
C ASP A 69 -1.81 10.93 -4.33
#